data_ca2868f20aacc29b723a1d93fd45aa72
#
_entry.id   ca2868f20aacc29b723a1d93fd45aa72
#
_cell.length_a   1.000
_cell.length_b   1.000
_cell.length_c   1.000
_cell.angle_alpha   90.00
_cell.angle_beta   90.00
_cell.angle_gamma   90.00
#
_symmetry.space_group_name_H-M   'P 1'
#
loop_
_entity.id
_entity.type
_entity.pdbx_description
1 polymer ?
#
loop_
_entity_poly.entity_id
_entity_poly.type
_entity_poly.pdbx_seq_one_letter_code
_entity_poly.pdbx_strand_id
1 'polypeptide(L)'
;KNDLGIAISVSIIFTILMMVFEPMIIKAVGMSPLMGGALIGGTVDSTGAVVLAGNALGPEGEQAAVLVKSIQNILIGFIAFFVAVFFTTRIDSTQSRTVGAGEIWTRFPKFILGFFAASLIASFIIQPIYGGAEVKAINTVLDQYKNWAFVLAFTSIGLDTNFREIIKQLHGGKVLWLYIVGQIFNIILTFF
;
A
#
# COMPACT_ATOMS: atom_id res chain seq x y z
N LYS A 1 22.42 0.95 -8.27
CA LYS A 1 21.89 -0.20 -7.46
C LYS A 1 21.78 0.15 -5.96
N ASN A 2 22.74 0.93 -5.41
CA ASN A 2 22.74 1.31 -4.00
C ASN A 2 21.56 2.22 -3.62
N ASP A 3 21.19 3.18 -4.49
CA ASP A 3 20.13 4.15 -4.20
C ASP A 3 18.74 3.51 -4.05
N LEU A 4 18.47 2.46 -4.84
CA LEU A 4 17.21 1.69 -4.72
C LEU A 4 17.13 0.94 -3.38
N GLY A 5 18.24 0.32 -2.97
CA GLY A 5 18.32 -0.38 -1.68
C GLY A 5 18.10 0.58 -0.51
N ILE A 6 18.71 1.77 -0.56
CA ILE A 6 18.53 2.81 0.46
C ILE A 6 17.07 3.29 0.50
N ALA A 7 16.46 3.56 -0.66
CA ALA A 7 15.07 4.00 -0.74
C ALA A 7 14.11 2.97 -0.13
N ILE A 8 14.27 1.68 -0.45
CA ILE A 8 13.47 0.59 0.12
C ILE A 8 13.65 0.51 1.63
N SER A 9 14.89 0.58 2.12
CA SER A 9 15.19 0.50 3.56
C SER A 9 14.59 1.67 4.33
N VAL A 10 14.66 2.88 3.80
CA VAL A 10 14.02 4.07 4.39
C VAL A 10 12.50 3.91 4.44
N SER A 11 11.89 3.49 3.33
CA SER A 11 10.44 3.23 3.27
C SER A 11 9.97 2.22 4.32
N ILE A 12 10.71 1.12 4.51
CA ILE A 12 10.37 0.10 5.52
C ILE A 12 10.37 0.70 6.94
N ILE A 13 11.38 1.50 7.29
CA ILE A 13 11.46 2.12 8.63
C ILE A 13 10.26 3.05 8.85
N PHE A 14 10.01 3.95 7.91
CA PHE A 14 8.89 4.88 8.03
C PHE A 14 7.55 4.16 8.06
N THR A 15 7.39 3.10 7.27
CA THR A 15 6.20 2.24 7.32
C THR A 15 5.97 1.68 8.73
N ILE A 16 7.02 1.16 9.38
CA ILE A 16 6.92 0.62 10.74
C ILE A 16 6.57 1.73 11.74
N LEU A 17 7.24 2.87 11.65
CA LEU A 17 6.97 4.01 12.52
C LEU A 17 5.54 4.52 12.34
N MET A 18 5.10 4.73 11.12
CA MET A 18 3.75 5.21 10.82
C MET A 18 2.69 4.20 11.27
N MET A 19 2.89 2.90 11.02
CA MET A 19 1.98 1.85 11.44
C MET A 19 1.71 1.87 12.95
N VAL A 20 2.71 2.23 13.77
CA VAL A 20 2.59 2.27 15.23
C VAL A 20 2.11 3.64 15.72
N PHE A 21 2.74 4.72 15.27
CA PHE A 21 2.52 6.04 15.83
C PHE A 21 1.30 6.75 15.25
N GLU A 22 0.97 6.53 13.98
CA GLU A 22 -0.13 7.24 13.33
C GLU A 22 -1.50 6.91 13.96
N PRO A 23 -1.87 5.64 14.23
CA PRO A 23 -3.10 5.33 14.96
C PRO A 23 -3.14 5.92 16.36
N MET A 24 -1.98 5.99 17.04
CA MET A 24 -1.89 6.60 18.38
C MET A 24 -2.15 8.11 18.32
N ILE A 25 -1.56 8.80 17.35
CA ILE A 25 -1.78 10.24 17.12
C ILE A 25 -3.24 10.51 16.76
N ILE A 26 -3.81 9.75 15.84
CA ILE A 26 -5.21 9.87 15.41
C ILE A 26 -6.17 9.77 16.62
N LYS A 27 -5.94 8.78 17.49
CA LYS A 27 -6.72 8.65 18.74
C LYS A 27 -6.50 9.81 19.71
N ALA A 28 -5.26 10.26 19.86
CA ALA A 28 -4.93 11.36 20.77
C ALA A 28 -5.54 12.69 20.34
N VAL A 29 -5.66 12.94 19.04
CA VAL A 29 -6.29 14.14 18.45
C VAL A 29 -7.83 14.03 18.45
N GLY A 30 -8.39 12.84 18.73
CA GLY A 30 -9.84 12.63 18.73
C GLY A 30 -10.46 12.56 17.33
N MET A 31 -9.67 12.19 16.32
CA MET A 31 -10.17 12.01 14.95
C MET A 31 -11.09 10.79 14.86
N SER A 32 -12.15 10.86 14.06
CA SER A 32 -13.05 9.74 13.85
C SER A 32 -12.32 8.53 13.21
N PRO A 33 -12.73 7.29 13.52
CA PRO A 33 -12.11 6.11 12.92
C PRO A 33 -12.13 6.11 11.39
N LEU A 34 -13.20 6.62 10.79
CA LEU A 34 -13.34 6.75 9.34
C LEU A 34 -12.29 7.68 8.73
N MET A 35 -12.16 8.88 9.27
CA MET A 35 -11.17 9.87 8.80
C MET A 35 -9.75 9.40 9.07
N GLY A 36 -9.50 8.88 10.28
CA GLY A 36 -8.19 8.32 10.64
C GLY A 36 -7.79 7.14 9.77
N GLY A 37 -8.74 6.26 9.46
CA GLY A 37 -8.53 5.15 8.53
C GLY A 37 -8.19 5.63 7.13
N ALA A 38 -8.91 6.64 6.62
CA ALA A 38 -8.63 7.23 5.32
C ALA A 38 -7.23 7.86 5.27
N LEU A 39 -6.83 8.57 6.33
CA LEU A 39 -5.49 9.13 6.46
C LEU A 39 -4.40 8.05 6.42
N ILE A 40 -4.54 6.99 7.22
CA ILE A 40 -3.63 5.82 7.22
C ILE A 40 -3.54 5.19 5.82
N GLY A 41 -4.67 5.01 5.16
CA GLY A 41 -4.73 4.44 3.82
C GLY A 41 -3.97 5.24 2.77
N GLY A 42 -3.99 6.57 2.88
CA GLY A 42 -3.30 7.48 1.97
C GLY A 42 -1.81 7.68 2.27
N THR A 43 -1.41 7.53 3.53
CA THR A 43 -0.07 7.93 4.00
C THR A 43 0.89 6.76 4.21
N VAL A 44 0.43 5.64 4.74
CA VAL A 44 1.26 4.45 5.00
C VAL A 44 1.57 3.71 3.69
N ASP A 45 2.85 3.46 3.39
CA ASP A 45 3.29 2.92 2.10
C ASP A 45 2.82 1.47 1.86
N SER A 46 2.99 0.59 2.83
CA SER A 46 2.71 -0.84 2.69
C SER A 46 1.24 -1.17 2.93
N THR A 47 0.60 -1.88 1.99
CA THR A 47 -0.79 -2.32 2.12
C THR A 47 -1.05 -3.14 3.39
N GLY A 48 -0.12 -4.03 3.75
CA GLY A 48 -0.25 -4.82 4.97
C GLY A 48 -0.18 -3.98 6.24
N ALA A 49 0.73 -3.00 6.29
CA ALA A 49 0.84 -2.06 7.41
C ALA A 49 -0.42 -1.19 7.54
N VAL A 50 -1.02 -0.78 6.42
CA VAL A 50 -2.30 -0.05 6.39
C VAL A 50 -3.42 -0.84 7.06
N VAL A 51 -3.53 -2.15 6.77
CA VAL A 51 -4.55 -3.01 7.40
C VAL A 51 -4.35 -3.06 8.91
N LEU A 52 -3.13 -3.28 9.39
CA LEU A 52 -2.83 -3.34 10.83
C LEU A 52 -3.05 -2.00 11.53
N ALA A 53 -2.58 -0.91 10.93
CA ALA A 53 -2.76 0.43 11.49
C ALA A 53 -4.25 0.83 11.51
N GLY A 54 -4.99 0.54 10.45
CA GLY A 54 -6.43 0.77 10.37
C GLY A 54 -7.21 -0.06 11.38
N ASN A 55 -6.85 -1.33 11.58
CA ASN A 55 -7.46 -2.22 12.56
C ASN A 55 -7.30 -1.68 14.00
N ALA A 56 -6.20 -1.00 14.30
CA ALA A 56 -6.00 -0.34 15.58
C ALA A 56 -7.03 0.76 15.86
N LEU A 57 -7.69 1.31 14.84
CA LEU A 57 -8.80 2.26 14.97
C LEU A 57 -10.19 1.59 15.03
N GLY A 58 -10.25 0.27 14.91
CA GLY A 58 -11.46 -0.54 14.86
C GLY A 58 -11.91 -0.86 13.43
N PRO A 59 -13.02 -1.63 13.28
CA PRO A 59 -13.45 -2.16 11.97
C PRO A 59 -13.72 -1.08 10.92
N GLU A 60 -14.28 0.05 11.31
CA GLU A 60 -14.59 1.19 10.44
C GLU A 60 -13.29 1.84 9.92
N GLY A 61 -12.29 2.00 10.81
CA GLY A 61 -10.98 2.52 10.45
C GLY A 61 -10.23 1.59 9.51
N GLU A 62 -10.27 0.28 9.74
CA GLU A 62 -9.67 -0.71 8.85
C GLU A 62 -10.30 -0.66 7.45
N GLN A 63 -11.63 -0.64 7.35
CA GLN A 63 -12.33 -0.59 6.07
C GLN A 63 -11.98 0.68 5.28
N ALA A 64 -11.99 1.83 5.93
CA ALA A 64 -11.61 3.09 5.30
C ALA A 64 -10.16 3.07 4.81
N ALA A 65 -9.23 2.59 5.64
CA ALA A 65 -7.82 2.50 5.32
C ALA A 65 -7.56 1.58 4.10
N VAL A 66 -8.18 0.41 4.09
CA VAL A 66 -8.05 -0.57 2.99
C VAL A 66 -8.67 -0.02 1.70
N LEU A 67 -9.82 0.66 1.77
CA LEU A 67 -10.47 1.24 0.60
C LEU A 67 -9.58 2.30 -0.06
N VAL A 68 -9.10 3.27 0.72
CA VAL A 68 -8.24 4.35 0.21
C VAL A 68 -6.94 3.77 -0.36
N LYS A 69 -6.32 2.81 0.33
CA LYS A 69 -5.10 2.15 -0.16
C LYS A 69 -5.33 1.37 -1.45
N SER A 70 -6.46 0.71 -1.59
CA SER A 70 -6.82 -0.02 -2.82
C SER A 70 -6.96 0.93 -4.01
N ILE A 71 -7.63 2.07 -3.82
CA ILE A 71 -7.74 3.11 -4.85
C ILE A 71 -6.36 3.66 -5.22
N GLN A 72 -5.51 3.95 -4.22
CA GLN A 72 -4.15 4.43 -4.44
C GLN A 72 -3.32 3.40 -5.23
N ASN A 73 -3.40 2.12 -4.91
CA ASN A 73 -2.68 1.06 -5.61
C ASN A 73 -3.12 0.95 -7.08
N ILE A 74 -4.41 1.12 -7.38
CA ILE A 74 -4.92 1.16 -8.75
C ILE A 74 -4.32 2.35 -9.50
N LEU A 75 -4.34 3.54 -8.90
CA LEU A 75 -3.80 4.76 -9.50
C LEU A 75 -2.29 4.66 -9.75
N ILE A 76 -1.53 4.08 -8.83
CA ILE A 76 -0.08 3.84 -9.00
C ILE A 76 0.16 2.98 -10.25
N GLY A 77 -0.64 1.96 -10.48
CA GLY A 77 -0.52 1.11 -11.68
C GLY A 77 -0.69 1.92 -12.97
N PHE A 78 -1.69 2.79 -13.04
CA PHE A 78 -1.90 3.67 -14.20
C PHE A 78 -0.77 4.68 -14.37
N ILE A 79 -0.37 5.36 -13.30
CA ILE A 79 0.73 6.35 -13.33
C ILE A 79 2.03 5.69 -13.77
N ALA A 80 2.39 4.54 -13.18
CA ALA A 80 3.58 3.80 -13.56
C ALA A 80 3.60 3.40 -15.04
N PHE A 81 2.43 3.03 -15.57
CA PHE A 81 2.27 2.77 -17.00
C PHE A 81 2.55 4.01 -17.85
N PHE A 82 1.93 5.15 -17.55
CA PHE A 82 2.14 6.39 -18.30
C PHE A 82 3.58 6.88 -18.22
N VAL A 83 4.20 6.78 -17.04
CA VAL A 83 5.61 7.12 -16.84
C VAL A 83 6.50 6.20 -17.68
N ALA A 84 6.26 4.89 -17.69
CA ALA A 84 7.03 3.95 -18.51
C ALA A 84 6.90 4.26 -20.00
N VAL A 85 5.69 4.55 -20.49
CA VAL A 85 5.45 4.96 -21.88
C VAL A 85 6.19 6.26 -22.22
N PHE A 86 6.11 7.27 -21.34
CA PHE A 86 6.80 8.54 -21.53
C PHE A 86 8.32 8.37 -21.63
N PHE A 87 8.94 7.63 -20.73
CA PHE A 87 10.37 7.38 -20.75
C PHE A 87 10.80 6.60 -22.01
N THR A 88 10.04 5.58 -22.40
CA THR A 88 10.38 4.78 -23.58
C THR A 88 10.22 5.58 -24.87
N THR A 89 9.24 6.49 -24.96
CA THR A 89 8.97 7.25 -26.20
C THR A 89 9.80 8.52 -26.34
N ARG A 90 10.21 9.15 -25.20
CA ARG A 90 10.85 10.47 -25.22
C ARG A 90 12.33 10.47 -24.86
N ILE A 91 12.78 9.53 -24.05
CA ILE A 91 14.14 9.53 -23.51
C ILE A 91 15.00 8.44 -24.16
N ASP A 92 14.45 7.26 -24.42
CA ASP A 92 15.16 6.11 -25.03
C ASP A 92 14.98 6.07 -26.56
N SER A 93 14.90 7.22 -27.21
CA SER A 93 14.72 7.34 -28.67
C SER A 93 15.88 6.79 -29.51
N THR A 94 16.94 6.31 -28.89
CA THR A 94 18.10 5.67 -29.56
C THR A 94 17.88 4.19 -29.91
N GLN A 95 16.87 3.55 -29.35
CA GLN A 95 16.40 2.24 -29.81
C GLN A 95 14.91 2.33 -30.14
N SER A 96 14.58 2.28 -31.43
CA SER A 96 13.20 2.21 -31.94
C SER A 96 12.49 0.91 -31.51
N ARG A 97 12.27 0.77 -30.20
CA ARG A 97 11.39 -0.25 -29.62
C ARG A 97 9.99 0.35 -29.55
N THR A 98 9.15 -0.02 -30.49
CA THR A 98 7.71 0.16 -30.36
C THR A 98 7.25 -0.52 -29.09
N VAL A 99 6.67 0.27 -28.17
CA VAL A 99 6.07 -0.27 -26.94
C VAL A 99 4.93 -1.18 -27.36
N GLY A 100 5.20 -2.46 -27.43
CA GLY A 100 4.21 -3.47 -27.80
C GLY A 100 3.24 -3.75 -26.64
N ALA A 101 2.03 -4.21 -26.96
CA ALA A 101 1.02 -4.60 -25.97
C ALA A 101 1.56 -5.62 -24.94
N GLY A 102 2.56 -6.42 -25.30
CA GLY A 102 3.25 -7.36 -24.40
C GLY A 102 4.05 -6.67 -23.28
N GLU A 103 4.65 -5.50 -23.54
CA GLU A 103 5.39 -4.76 -22.52
C GLU A 103 4.44 -4.08 -21.51
N ILE A 104 3.28 -3.63 -21.98
CA ILE A 104 2.19 -3.15 -21.16
C ILE A 104 1.74 -4.26 -20.19
N TRP A 105 1.51 -5.46 -20.71
CA TRP A 105 1.07 -6.60 -19.92
C TRP A 105 2.10 -7.06 -18.86
N THR A 106 3.39 -6.99 -19.18
CA THR A 106 4.45 -7.38 -18.22
C THR A 106 4.57 -6.39 -17.06
N ARG A 107 4.31 -5.11 -17.30
CA ARG A 107 4.41 -4.04 -16.29
C ARG A 107 3.11 -3.83 -15.52
N PHE A 108 2.00 -4.31 -16.03
CA PHE A 108 0.69 -4.18 -15.37
C PHE A 108 0.65 -5.00 -14.08
N PRO A 109 0.25 -4.41 -12.93
CA PRO A 109 0.17 -5.13 -11.67
C PRO A 109 -0.97 -6.14 -11.70
N LYS A 110 -0.64 -7.41 -11.93
CA LYS A 110 -1.63 -8.49 -12.16
C LYS A 110 -2.56 -8.76 -10.99
N PHE A 111 -2.16 -8.39 -9.75
CA PHE A 111 -3.02 -8.51 -8.58
C PHE A 111 -4.31 -7.67 -8.69
N ILE A 112 -4.28 -6.54 -9.43
CA ILE A 112 -5.48 -5.71 -9.66
C ILE A 112 -6.55 -6.49 -10.42
N LEU A 113 -6.16 -7.30 -11.41
CA LEU A 113 -7.11 -8.15 -12.13
C LEU A 113 -7.74 -9.19 -11.22
N GLY A 114 -6.93 -9.81 -10.35
CA GLY A 114 -7.41 -10.76 -9.34
C GLY A 114 -8.37 -10.11 -8.35
N PHE A 115 -8.04 -8.93 -7.84
CA PHE A 115 -8.91 -8.16 -6.96
C PHE A 115 -10.24 -7.79 -7.63
N PHE A 116 -10.16 -7.28 -8.87
CA PHE A 116 -11.36 -6.89 -9.63
C PHE A 116 -12.25 -8.11 -9.93
N ALA A 117 -11.67 -9.22 -10.38
CA ALA A 117 -12.40 -10.46 -10.62
C ALA A 117 -13.06 -11.00 -9.35
N ALA A 118 -12.34 -11.03 -8.23
CA ALA A 118 -12.88 -11.46 -6.94
C ALA A 118 -14.02 -10.56 -6.46
N SER A 119 -13.89 -9.23 -6.65
CA SER A 119 -14.92 -8.26 -6.31
C SER A 119 -16.20 -8.46 -7.15
N LEU A 120 -16.06 -8.69 -8.46
CA LEU A 120 -17.19 -8.97 -9.35
C LEU A 120 -17.88 -10.28 -8.96
N ILE A 121 -17.12 -11.34 -8.72
CA ILE A 121 -17.65 -12.64 -8.29
C ILE A 121 -18.40 -12.49 -6.95
N ALA A 122 -17.80 -11.82 -5.98
CA ALA A 122 -18.41 -11.59 -4.68
C ALA A 122 -19.74 -10.80 -4.79
N SER A 123 -19.73 -9.70 -5.57
CA SER A 123 -20.88 -8.80 -5.67
C SER A 123 -22.02 -9.34 -6.54
N PHE A 124 -21.68 -9.98 -7.67
CA PHE A 124 -22.71 -10.39 -8.66
C PHE A 124 -23.08 -11.86 -8.59
N ILE A 125 -22.26 -12.70 -7.98
CA ILE A 125 -22.52 -14.14 -7.90
C ILE A 125 -22.77 -14.57 -6.46
N ILE A 126 -21.82 -14.30 -5.55
CA ILE A 126 -21.89 -14.84 -4.19
C ILE A 126 -22.98 -14.13 -3.38
N GLN A 127 -22.99 -12.80 -3.37
CA GLN A 127 -23.95 -12.03 -2.57
C GLN A 127 -25.43 -12.26 -2.96
N PRO A 128 -25.81 -12.35 -4.26
CA PRO A 128 -27.18 -12.67 -4.64
C PRO A 128 -27.61 -14.11 -4.33
N ILE A 129 -26.66 -15.08 -4.37
CA ILE A 129 -26.98 -16.50 -4.17
C ILE A 129 -27.09 -16.83 -2.68
N TYR A 130 -26.17 -16.37 -1.86
CA TYR A 130 -26.06 -16.77 -0.45
C TYR A 130 -26.68 -15.75 0.52
N GLY A 131 -26.92 -14.51 0.09
CA GLY A 131 -27.43 -13.45 0.95
C GLY A 131 -26.37 -12.80 1.83
N GLY A 132 -26.71 -11.62 2.37
CA GLY A 132 -25.73 -10.78 3.09
C GLY A 132 -25.24 -11.36 4.42
N ALA A 133 -26.06 -12.17 5.11
CA ALA A 133 -25.69 -12.76 6.39
C ALA A 133 -24.61 -13.85 6.23
N GLU A 134 -24.77 -14.72 5.23
CA GLU A 134 -23.81 -15.79 4.96
C GLU A 134 -22.50 -15.25 4.37
N VAL A 135 -22.60 -14.25 3.48
CA VAL A 135 -21.40 -13.55 2.98
C VAL A 135 -20.61 -12.90 4.12
N LYS A 136 -21.29 -12.31 5.11
CA LYS A 136 -20.63 -11.77 6.30
C LYS A 136 -19.95 -12.85 7.13
N ALA A 137 -20.54 -14.02 7.28
CA ALA A 137 -19.93 -15.14 7.98
C ALA A 137 -18.68 -15.65 7.24
N ILE A 138 -18.74 -15.80 5.91
CA ILE A 138 -17.60 -16.17 5.07
C ILE A 138 -16.48 -15.15 5.20
N ASN A 139 -16.79 -13.85 5.10
CA ASN A 139 -15.81 -12.79 5.25
C ASN A 139 -15.13 -12.80 6.63
N THR A 140 -15.86 -13.10 7.70
CA THR A 140 -15.27 -13.23 9.05
C THR A 140 -14.22 -14.33 9.10
N VAL A 141 -14.49 -15.48 8.46
CA VAL A 141 -13.52 -16.58 8.37
C VAL A 141 -12.30 -16.19 7.51
N LEU A 142 -12.54 -15.55 6.36
CA LEU A 142 -11.48 -15.07 5.48
C LEU A 142 -10.60 -14.02 6.17
N ASP A 143 -11.18 -13.15 7.00
CA ASP A 143 -10.44 -12.17 7.80
C ASP A 143 -9.50 -12.82 8.81
N GLN A 144 -9.89 -13.93 9.42
CA GLN A 144 -8.99 -14.69 10.30
C GLN A 144 -7.79 -15.24 9.54
N TYR A 145 -7.99 -15.85 8.37
CA TYR A 145 -6.89 -16.32 7.53
C TYR A 145 -6.00 -15.18 7.04
N LYS A 146 -6.60 -14.06 6.64
CA LYS A 146 -5.88 -12.83 6.27
C LYS A 146 -4.97 -12.37 7.42
N ASN A 147 -5.50 -12.28 8.63
CA ASN A 147 -4.75 -11.83 9.80
C ASN A 147 -3.58 -12.77 10.11
N TRP A 148 -3.79 -14.09 10.02
CA TRP A 148 -2.70 -15.08 10.16
C TRP A 148 -1.60 -14.90 9.09
N ALA A 149 -2.01 -14.70 7.84
CA ALA A 149 -1.07 -14.46 6.74
C ALA A 149 -0.26 -13.16 6.98
N PHE A 150 -0.90 -12.10 7.48
CA PHE A 150 -0.19 -10.86 7.85
C PHE A 150 0.79 -11.06 9.01
N VAL A 151 0.42 -11.78 10.06
CA VAL A 151 1.34 -12.09 11.16
C VAL A 151 2.59 -12.80 10.64
N LEU A 152 2.43 -13.81 9.77
CA LEU A 152 3.56 -14.51 9.16
C LEU A 152 4.41 -13.59 8.28
N ALA A 153 3.78 -12.78 7.43
CA ALA A 153 4.47 -11.84 6.54
C ALA A 153 5.27 -10.80 7.35
N PHE A 154 4.69 -10.18 8.37
CA PHE A 154 5.38 -9.19 9.19
C PHE A 154 6.48 -9.80 10.05
N THR A 155 6.27 -11.01 10.58
CA THR A 155 7.32 -11.74 11.29
C THR A 155 8.50 -12.02 10.36
N SER A 156 8.24 -12.46 9.13
CA SER A 156 9.27 -12.70 8.12
C SER A 156 10.03 -11.42 7.78
N ILE A 157 9.32 -10.30 7.54
CA ILE A 157 9.95 -8.99 7.28
C ILE A 157 10.79 -8.55 8.47
N GLY A 158 10.27 -8.70 9.70
CA GLY A 158 10.99 -8.35 10.92
C GLY A 158 12.28 -9.14 11.10
N LEU A 159 12.26 -10.44 10.82
CA LEU A 159 13.43 -11.32 10.90
C LEU A 159 14.47 -11.01 9.81
N ASP A 160 14.03 -10.64 8.62
CA ASP A 160 14.91 -10.31 7.48
C ASP A 160 15.50 -8.88 7.58
N THR A 161 14.94 -8.05 8.46
CA THR A 161 15.31 -6.65 8.61
C THR A 161 16.58 -6.49 9.46
N ASN A 162 17.69 -6.12 8.81
CA ASN A 162 18.93 -5.79 9.51
C ASN A 162 18.98 -4.30 9.88
N PHE A 163 18.47 -3.94 11.06
CA PHE A 163 18.42 -2.56 11.56
C PHE A 163 19.79 -1.86 11.59
N ARG A 164 20.90 -2.59 11.81
CA ARG A 164 22.24 -2.00 11.80
C ARG A 164 22.66 -1.52 10.41
N GLU A 165 22.36 -2.30 9.38
CA GLU A 165 22.66 -1.90 8.00
C GLU A 165 21.79 -0.75 7.56
N ILE A 166 20.51 -0.78 7.93
CA ILE A 166 19.58 0.29 7.64
C ILE A 166 20.04 1.62 8.26
N ILE A 167 20.44 1.64 9.53
CA ILE A 167 20.94 2.84 10.20
C ILE A 167 22.23 3.35 9.54
N LYS A 168 23.14 2.46 9.11
CA LYS A 168 24.33 2.85 8.37
C LYS A 168 24.01 3.48 7.00
N GLN A 169 23.01 2.98 6.32
CA GLN A 169 22.56 3.50 5.01
C GLN A 169 21.82 4.85 5.13
N LEU A 170 21.19 5.13 6.27
CA LEU A 170 20.57 6.44 6.56
C LEU A 170 21.57 7.60 6.60
N HIS A 171 22.87 7.34 6.80
CA HIS A 171 23.91 8.38 6.79
C HIS A 171 24.15 9.02 5.41
N GLY A 172 23.46 8.58 4.34
CA GLY A 172 23.56 9.11 2.98
C GLY A 172 22.80 10.43 2.68
N GLY A 173 22.14 11.03 3.64
CA GLY A 173 21.55 12.39 3.65
C GLY A 173 20.47 12.70 2.61
N LYS A 174 20.73 12.59 1.32
CA LYS A 174 19.81 13.06 0.26
C LYS A 174 18.54 12.21 0.11
N VAL A 175 18.67 10.89 0.16
CA VAL A 175 17.52 9.98 0.00
C VAL A 175 16.58 10.07 1.19
N LEU A 176 17.13 10.18 2.40
CA LEU A 176 16.37 10.38 3.62
C LEU A 176 15.59 11.70 3.58
N TRP A 177 16.23 12.80 3.19
CA TRP A 177 15.58 14.10 3.06
C TRP A 177 14.48 14.08 2.01
N LEU A 178 14.71 13.47 0.86
CA LEU A 178 13.70 13.33 -0.18
C LEU A 178 12.48 12.55 0.33
N TYR A 179 12.71 11.49 1.10
CA TYR A 179 11.64 10.69 1.68
C TYR A 179 10.84 11.50 2.73
N ILE A 180 11.52 12.19 3.65
CA ILE A 180 10.86 13.02 4.68
C ILE A 180 10.00 14.11 4.03
N VAL A 181 10.55 14.84 3.06
CA VAL A 181 9.81 15.89 2.34
C VAL A 181 8.62 15.28 1.59
N GLY A 182 8.82 14.14 0.94
CA GLY A 182 7.75 13.41 0.24
C GLY A 182 6.64 12.97 1.20
N GLN A 183 6.97 12.45 2.39
CA GLN A 183 5.98 12.04 3.37
C GLN A 183 5.22 13.21 3.99
N ILE A 184 5.90 14.31 4.29
CA ILE A 184 5.23 15.53 4.76
C ILE A 184 4.24 16.02 3.70
N PHE A 185 4.66 16.06 2.43
CA PHE A 185 3.78 16.42 1.32
C PHE A 185 2.60 15.46 1.18
N ASN A 186 2.84 14.15 1.28
CA ASN A 186 1.81 13.12 1.22
C ASN A 186 0.77 13.26 2.35
N ILE A 187 1.23 13.49 3.59
CA ILE A 187 0.34 13.71 4.74
C ILE A 187 -0.53 14.95 4.51
N ILE A 188 0.08 16.06 4.08
CA ILE A 188 -0.65 17.29 3.78
C ILE A 188 -1.69 17.04 2.69
N LEU A 189 -1.29 16.40 1.58
CA LEU A 189 -2.18 16.11 0.45
C LEU A 189 -3.34 15.18 0.82
N THR A 190 -3.10 14.23 1.72
CA THR A 190 -4.14 13.28 2.16
C THR A 190 -5.11 13.91 3.15
N PHE A 191 -4.67 14.97 3.86
CA PHE A 191 -5.50 15.67 4.85
C PHE A 191 -6.46 16.67 4.20
N PHE A 192 -6.14 17.19 3.01
CA PHE A 192 -6.97 18.14 2.25
C PHE A 192 -7.76 17.45 1.15
#